data_6b2d53014a39bfeba000c014824d2660
#
_entry.id   6b2d53014a39bfeba000c014824d2660
#
_cell.length_a   1.000
_cell.length_b   1.000
_cell.length_c   1.000
_cell.angle_alpha   90.00
_cell.angle_beta   90.00
_cell.angle_gamma   90.00
#
_symmetry.space_group_name_H-M   'P 1'
#
loop_
_entity.id
_entity.type
_entity.pdbx_description
1 polymer ?
#
loop_
_entity_poly.entity_id
_entity_poly.type
_entity_poly.pdbx_seq_one_letter_code
_entity_poly.pdbx_strand_id
1 'polypeptide(L)'
;MELDKIIPTDGPNINEVEKYINKYQSEVIVIKCGGSVLLDKKLFNQFIEDISVINKIGLSAIVVHGGGKNIKKKLDENNIETRFIKGLRVSDEKTIRYIEEALLELNLEILHELKSKNTNVCSISPKENNVINIIPESKELGYVGKPKTINKEKILNFIKNKQIPIVVPLGLGDDGRIYILMQMLLQVQLQKRSMPDVFF
;
A
#
# COMPACT_ATOMS: atom_id res chain seq x y z
N MET A 1 17.24 -4.35 -22.50
CA MET A 1 16.82 -3.16 -21.69
C MET A 1 18.10 -2.42 -21.31
N GLU A 2 18.19 -1.14 -21.57
CA GLU A 2 19.41 -0.35 -21.25
C GLU A 2 19.34 0.06 -19.78
N LEU A 3 19.82 -0.81 -18.90
CA LEU A 3 19.77 -0.61 -17.44
C LEU A 3 20.57 0.63 -16.98
N ASP A 4 21.64 0.94 -17.67
CA ASP A 4 22.49 2.12 -17.48
C ASP A 4 21.73 3.46 -17.57
N LYS A 5 20.62 3.49 -18.31
CA LYS A 5 19.73 4.66 -18.41
C LYS A 5 18.63 4.70 -17.35
N ILE A 6 18.41 3.60 -16.65
CA ILE A 6 17.32 3.46 -15.67
C ILE A 6 17.86 3.56 -14.24
N ILE A 7 18.99 2.93 -13.98
CA ILE A 7 19.60 2.89 -12.65
C ILE A 7 20.36 4.20 -12.41
N PRO A 8 20.15 4.86 -11.25
CA PRO A 8 20.90 6.06 -10.88
C PRO A 8 22.41 5.80 -10.85
N THR A 9 23.20 6.81 -11.12
CA THR A 9 24.69 6.72 -11.15
C THR A 9 25.31 6.34 -9.81
N ASP A 10 24.63 6.64 -8.71
CA ASP A 10 24.96 6.26 -7.33
C ASP A 10 24.24 4.98 -6.88
N GLY A 11 23.56 4.31 -7.81
CA GLY A 11 22.83 3.07 -7.59
C GLY A 11 23.73 1.82 -7.55
N PRO A 12 23.12 0.65 -7.38
CA PRO A 12 23.85 -0.62 -7.37
C PRO A 12 24.49 -0.94 -8.72
N ASN A 13 25.53 -1.77 -8.69
CA ASN A 13 26.22 -2.21 -9.92
C ASN A 13 25.25 -2.95 -10.86
N ILE A 14 25.33 -2.65 -12.16
CA ILE A 14 24.41 -3.19 -13.19
C ILE A 14 24.40 -4.72 -13.20
N ASN A 15 25.55 -5.39 -13.03
CA ASN A 15 25.62 -6.85 -12.99
C ASN A 15 24.86 -7.42 -11.78
N GLU A 16 24.87 -6.72 -10.65
CA GLU A 16 24.05 -7.10 -9.47
C GLU A 16 22.56 -6.90 -9.74
N VAL A 17 22.20 -5.79 -10.37
CA VAL A 17 20.82 -5.51 -10.75
C VAL A 17 20.28 -6.59 -11.69
N GLU A 18 21.03 -6.97 -12.73
CA GLU A 18 20.66 -8.06 -13.64
C GLU A 18 20.46 -9.39 -12.91
N LYS A 19 21.36 -9.72 -11.98
CA LYS A 19 21.25 -10.93 -11.17
C LYS A 19 19.94 -10.92 -10.33
N TYR A 20 19.58 -9.79 -9.73
CA TYR A 20 18.36 -9.67 -8.94
C TYR A 20 17.10 -9.65 -9.82
N ILE A 21 17.14 -8.99 -11.00
CA ILE A 21 16.04 -9.04 -11.96
C ILE A 21 15.77 -10.50 -12.35
N ASN A 22 16.79 -11.23 -12.76
CA ASN A 22 16.66 -12.63 -13.16
C ASN A 22 16.15 -13.52 -12.03
N LYS A 23 16.53 -13.22 -10.78
CA LYS A 23 16.07 -13.96 -9.60
C LYS A 23 14.61 -13.68 -9.27
N TYR A 24 14.15 -12.45 -9.41
CA TYR A 24 12.84 -12.00 -8.91
C TYR A 24 11.82 -11.67 -10.02
N GLN A 25 12.15 -11.85 -11.30
CA GLN A 25 11.26 -11.51 -12.41
C GLN A 25 9.92 -12.26 -12.43
N SER A 26 9.87 -13.44 -11.80
CA SER A 26 8.64 -14.23 -11.64
C SER A 26 7.94 -14.01 -10.30
N GLU A 27 8.56 -13.23 -9.41
CA GLU A 27 8.08 -12.99 -8.04
C GLU A 27 7.28 -11.69 -7.95
N VAL A 28 6.41 -11.62 -6.93
CA VAL A 28 5.70 -10.39 -6.58
C VAL A 28 6.27 -9.82 -5.28
N ILE A 29 6.84 -8.64 -5.38
CA ILE A 29 7.43 -7.93 -4.24
C ILE A 29 6.36 -7.10 -3.54
N VAL A 30 6.16 -7.31 -2.24
CA VAL A 30 5.25 -6.47 -1.45
C VAL A 30 6.05 -5.40 -0.71
N ILE A 31 5.83 -4.16 -1.08
CA ILE A 31 6.53 -2.99 -0.53
C ILE A 31 5.61 -2.25 0.42
N LYS A 32 6.05 -2.10 1.67
CA LYS A 32 5.32 -1.31 2.66
C LYS A 32 5.95 0.06 2.81
N CYS A 33 5.16 1.13 2.61
CA CYS A 33 5.58 2.50 2.84
C CYS A 33 4.95 3.06 4.12
N GLY A 34 5.78 3.44 5.08
CA GLY A 34 5.34 3.99 6.37
C GLY A 34 5.03 5.49 6.31
N GLY A 35 4.22 5.97 7.26
CA GLY A 35 3.78 7.37 7.28
C GLY A 35 4.87 8.42 7.49
N SER A 36 6.06 8.05 7.99
CA SER A 36 7.21 8.96 8.10
C SER A 36 7.80 9.31 6.73
N VAL A 37 7.89 8.33 5.84
CA VAL A 37 8.36 8.52 4.46
C VAL A 37 7.40 9.42 3.69
N LEU A 38 6.09 9.22 3.88
CA LEU A 38 5.03 9.91 3.14
C LEU A 38 4.85 11.39 3.53
N LEU A 39 5.40 11.84 4.65
CA LEU A 39 5.34 13.24 5.09
C LEU A 39 6.61 14.04 4.79
N ASP A 40 7.73 13.38 4.67
CA ASP A 40 8.99 14.02 4.27
C ASP A 40 9.02 14.10 2.75
N LYS A 41 8.98 15.31 2.21
CA LYS A 41 8.92 15.53 0.75
C LYS A 41 10.10 14.89 0.01
N LYS A 42 11.31 14.90 0.62
CA LYS A 42 12.51 14.31 0.00
C LYS A 42 12.37 12.77 -0.03
N LEU A 43 11.98 12.16 1.09
CA LEU A 43 11.80 10.71 1.18
C LEU A 43 10.62 10.25 0.32
N PHE A 44 9.55 11.03 0.25
CA PHE A 44 8.41 10.73 -0.62
C PHE A 44 8.82 10.72 -2.10
N ASN A 45 9.54 11.76 -2.56
CA ASN A 45 10.02 11.81 -3.93
C ASN A 45 10.97 10.64 -4.24
N GLN A 46 11.88 10.29 -3.31
CA GLN A 46 12.74 9.13 -3.47
C GLN A 46 11.95 7.83 -3.58
N PHE A 47 10.96 7.65 -2.72
CA PHE A 47 10.06 6.49 -2.79
C PHE A 47 9.34 6.38 -4.15
N ILE A 48 8.84 7.50 -4.68
CA ILE A 48 8.20 7.54 -6.01
C ILE A 48 9.19 7.14 -7.12
N GLU A 49 10.43 7.65 -7.07
CA GLU A 49 11.49 7.27 -8.02
C GLU A 49 11.80 5.76 -7.92
N ASP A 50 11.99 5.24 -6.70
CA ASP A 50 12.32 3.82 -6.49
C ASP A 50 11.22 2.89 -7.05
N ILE A 51 9.95 3.21 -6.80
CA ILE A 51 8.82 2.44 -7.36
C ILE A 51 8.79 2.55 -8.90
N SER A 52 9.08 3.74 -9.44
CA SER A 52 9.17 3.93 -10.88
C SER A 52 10.30 3.09 -11.51
N VAL A 53 11.47 3.03 -10.85
CA VAL A 53 12.59 2.18 -11.28
C VAL A 53 12.19 0.71 -11.27
N ILE A 54 11.57 0.22 -10.19
CA ILE A 54 11.09 -1.17 -10.08
C ILE A 54 10.16 -1.52 -11.26
N ASN A 55 9.25 -0.62 -11.62
CA ASN A 55 8.36 -0.82 -12.77
C ASN A 55 9.13 -0.86 -14.09
N LYS A 56 10.06 0.09 -14.31
CA LYS A 56 10.87 0.19 -15.53
C LYS A 56 11.77 -1.02 -15.77
N ILE A 57 12.32 -1.62 -14.71
CA ILE A 57 13.13 -2.85 -14.81
C ILE A 57 12.29 -4.13 -14.92
N GLY A 58 10.96 -4.00 -14.96
CA GLY A 58 10.03 -5.11 -15.25
C GLY A 58 9.72 -6.01 -14.05
N LEU A 59 10.07 -5.61 -12.82
CA LEU A 59 9.70 -6.35 -11.62
C LEU A 59 8.24 -6.07 -11.23
N SER A 60 7.58 -7.10 -10.70
CA SER A 60 6.21 -7.02 -10.22
C SER A 60 6.18 -6.57 -8.75
N ALA A 61 5.47 -5.48 -8.48
CA ALA A 61 5.34 -4.98 -7.10
C ALA A 61 3.89 -4.72 -6.71
N ILE A 62 3.63 -4.80 -5.41
CA ILE A 62 2.41 -4.33 -4.74
C ILE A 62 2.87 -3.34 -3.67
N VAL A 63 2.32 -2.15 -3.66
CA VAL A 63 2.62 -1.14 -2.63
C VAL A 63 1.50 -1.09 -1.61
N VAL A 64 1.83 -1.22 -0.33
CA VAL A 64 0.90 -0.99 0.79
C VAL A 64 1.35 0.25 1.53
N HIS A 65 0.59 1.35 1.42
CA HIS A 65 0.96 2.57 2.13
C HIS A 65 0.32 2.65 3.51
N GLY A 66 0.97 3.36 4.43
CA GLY A 66 0.38 3.78 5.70
C GLY A 66 -0.25 5.17 5.58
N GLY A 67 -0.56 5.76 6.71
CA GLY A 67 -1.13 7.12 6.73
C GLY A 67 -1.37 7.65 8.15
N GLY A 68 -0.76 7.02 9.17
CA GLY A 68 -1.05 7.35 10.57
C GLY A 68 -0.91 8.84 10.92
N LYS A 69 0.09 9.53 10.34
CA LYS A 69 0.29 10.97 10.54
C LYS A 69 -0.71 11.82 9.74
N ASN A 70 -1.04 11.41 8.50
CA ASN A 70 -2.08 12.07 7.70
C ASN A 70 -3.44 11.93 8.37
N ILE A 71 -3.75 10.74 8.89
CA ILE A 71 -4.96 10.48 9.69
C ILE A 71 -4.98 11.40 10.92
N LYS A 72 -3.87 11.46 11.68
CA LYS A 72 -3.78 12.32 12.86
C LYS A 72 -4.06 13.77 12.49
N LYS A 73 -3.40 14.31 11.48
CA LYS A 73 -3.59 15.67 10.97
C LYS A 73 -5.07 15.94 10.64
N LYS A 74 -5.71 15.04 9.86
CA LYS A 74 -7.11 15.16 9.46
C LYS A 74 -8.06 15.16 10.65
N LEU A 75 -7.81 14.32 11.67
CA LEU A 75 -8.61 14.25 12.88
C LEU A 75 -8.44 15.50 13.76
N ASP A 76 -7.19 15.98 13.93
CA ASP A 76 -6.88 17.21 14.67
C ASP A 76 -7.57 18.43 14.03
N GLU A 77 -7.53 18.56 12.69
CA GLU A 77 -8.21 19.63 11.94
C GLU A 77 -9.74 19.63 12.12
N ASN A 78 -10.31 18.47 12.44
CA ASN A 78 -11.76 18.31 12.66
C ASN A 78 -12.14 18.19 14.14
N ASN A 79 -11.21 18.51 15.07
CA ASN A 79 -11.40 18.46 16.53
C ASN A 79 -11.89 17.09 17.01
N ILE A 80 -11.32 16.00 16.46
CA ILE A 80 -11.61 14.63 16.85
C ILE A 80 -10.47 14.10 17.70
N GLU A 81 -10.77 13.80 18.95
CA GLU A 81 -9.82 13.19 19.86
C GLU A 81 -9.47 11.77 19.45
N THR A 82 -8.20 11.43 19.59
CA THR A 82 -7.68 10.12 19.23
C THR A 82 -7.41 9.28 20.48
N ARG A 83 -8.03 8.12 20.58
CA ARG A 83 -7.76 7.13 21.63
C ARG A 83 -7.13 5.88 21.05
N PHE A 84 -6.23 5.25 21.79
CA PHE A 84 -5.57 4.00 21.41
C PHE A 84 -5.78 2.93 22.48
N ILE A 85 -6.01 1.70 22.05
CA ILE A 85 -6.05 0.50 22.88
C ILE A 85 -5.02 -0.48 22.29
N LYS A 86 -4.02 -0.86 23.09
CA LYS A 86 -2.92 -1.76 22.69
C LYS A 86 -2.25 -1.37 21.35
N GLY A 87 -2.06 -0.06 21.15
CA GLY A 87 -1.46 0.49 19.94
C GLY A 87 -2.38 0.59 18.72
N LEU A 88 -3.64 0.15 18.82
CA LEU A 88 -4.66 0.30 17.79
C LEU A 88 -5.53 1.52 18.07
N ARG A 89 -5.79 2.32 17.01
CA ARG A 89 -6.66 3.49 17.11
C ARG A 89 -8.11 3.05 17.28
N VAL A 90 -8.78 3.51 18.32
CA VAL A 90 -10.22 3.38 18.42
C VAL A 90 -10.88 4.24 17.34
N SER A 91 -11.69 3.64 16.51
CA SER A 91 -12.28 4.29 15.33
C SER A 91 -13.80 4.10 15.34
N ASP A 92 -14.52 5.08 15.91
CA ASP A 92 -15.98 5.12 15.85
C ASP A 92 -16.48 5.52 14.44
N GLU A 93 -17.79 5.63 14.27
CA GLU A 93 -18.41 5.94 12.98
C GLU A 93 -18.01 7.32 12.44
N LYS A 94 -17.76 8.29 13.30
CA LYS A 94 -17.29 9.62 12.90
C LYS A 94 -15.82 9.55 12.50
N THR A 95 -15.01 8.90 13.32
CA THR A 95 -13.56 8.77 13.13
C THR A 95 -13.21 8.03 11.84
N ILE A 96 -13.91 6.91 11.54
CA ILE A 96 -13.59 6.10 10.33
C ILE A 96 -13.79 6.88 9.04
N ARG A 97 -14.74 7.81 8.97
CA ARG A 97 -14.96 8.66 7.78
C ARG A 97 -13.74 9.52 7.47
N TYR A 98 -13.18 10.19 8.48
CA TYR A 98 -11.99 11.02 8.30
C TYR A 98 -10.72 10.18 8.05
N ILE A 99 -10.65 8.97 8.62
CA ILE A 99 -9.59 8.02 8.32
C ILE A 99 -9.64 7.61 6.85
N GLU A 100 -10.82 7.26 6.35
CA GLU A 100 -11.03 6.92 4.94
C GLU A 100 -10.61 8.06 4.02
N GLU A 101 -11.11 9.28 4.28
CA GLU A 101 -10.75 10.47 3.50
C GLU A 101 -9.23 10.68 3.47
N ALA A 102 -8.56 10.70 4.63
CA ALA A 102 -7.12 10.93 4.72
C ALA A 102 -6.31 9.87 3.96
N LEU A 103 -6.74 8.62 4.00
CA LEU A 103 -6.05 7.52 3.32
C LEU A 103 -6.30 7.53 1.81
N LEU A 104 -7.50 7.89 1.37
CA LEU A 104 -7.82 8.02 -0.06
C LEU A 104 -7.13 9.22 -0.68
N GLU A 105 -7.09 10.38 0.00
CA GLU A 105 -6.33 11.56 -0.44
C GLU A 105 -4.85 11.21 -0.66
N LEU A 106 -4.24 10.55 0.31
CA LEU A 106 -2.85 10.10 0.21
C LEU A 106 -2.63 9.08 -0.92
N ASN A 107 -3.57 8.15 -1.11
CA ASN A 107 -3.52 7.19 -2.21
C ASN A 107 -3.54 7.90 -3.57
N LEU A 108 -4.42 8.88 -3.73
CA LEU A 108 -4.51 9.68 -4.95
C LEU A 108 -3.22 10.47 -5.22
N GLU A 109 -2.58 11.02 -4.18
CA GLU A 109 -1.28 11.70 -4.30
C GLU A 109 -0.20 10.74 -4.82
N ILE A 110 -0.08 9.54 -4.21
CA ILE A 110 0.88 8.51 -4.65
C ILE A 110 0.61 8.11 -6.11
N LEU A 111 -0.65 7.87 -6.46
CA LEU A 111 -1.04 7.52 -7.84
C LEU A 111 -0.69 8.61 -8.84
N HIS A 112 -0.95 9.88 -8.48
CA HIS A 112 -0.65 11.04 -9.32
C HIS A 112 0.85 11.13 -9.60
N GLU A 113 1.67 11.10 -8.56
CA GLU A 113 3.13 11.18 -8.67
C GLU A 113 3.73 10.02 -9.47
N LEU A 114 3.26 8.79 -9.26
CA LEU A 114 3.72 7.64 -10.05
C LEU A 114 3.29 7.74 -11.52
N LYS A 115 2.08 8.19 -11.80
CA LYS A 115 1.62 8.42 -13.20
C LYS A 115 2.43 9.52 -13.89
N SER A 116 2.83 10.57 -13.18
CA SER A 116 3.70 11.63 -13.72
C SER A 116 5.07 11.10 -14.18
N LYS A 117 5.52 9.97 -13.60
CA LYS A 117 6.74 9.23 -13.97
C LYS A 117 6.49 8.17 -15.05
N ASN A 118 5.32 8.16 -15.70
CA ASN A 118 4.90 7.13 -16.66
C ASN A 118 4.84 5.71 -16.04
N THR A 119 4.63 5.59 -14.73
CA THR A 119 4.47 4.31 -14.05
C THR A 119 3.00 3.87 -14.14
N ASN A 120 2.75 2.67 -14.62
CA ASN A 120 1.40 2.12 -14.73
C ASN A 120 0.93 1.61 -13.36
N VAL A 121 -0.03 2.30 -12.76
CA VAL A 121 -0.52 2.04 -11.40
C VAL A 121 -2.04 1.97 -11.35
N CYS A 122 -2.58 1.21 -10.38
CA CYS A 122 -4.00 1.19 -10.04
C CYS A 122 -4.22 1.31 -8.53
N SER A 123 -5.35 1.90 -8.14
CA SER A 123 -5.78 1.95 -6.74
C SER A 123 -6.46 0.64 -6.34
N ILE A 124 -6.17 0.18 -5.13
CA ILE A 124 -6.93 -0.86 -4.45
C ILE A 124 -7.48 -0.28 -3.16
N SER A 125 -8.79 -0.02 -3.16
CA SER A 125 -9.55 0.50 -2.01
C SER A 125 -10.92 -0.20 -1.93
N PRO A 126 -11.66 -0.06 -0.82
CA PRO A 126 -13.02 -0.62 -0.73
C PRO A 126 -13.97 -0.12 -1.81
N LYS A 127 -13.81 1.13 -2.26
CA LYS A 127 -14.66 1.75 -3.30
C LYS A 127 -14.17 1.45 -4.72
N GLU A 128 -12.86 1.31 -4.88
CA GLU A 128 -12.24 1.01 -6.17
C GLU A 128 -11.52 -0.33 -6.08
N ASN A 129 -11.88 -1.25 -6.95
CA ASN A 129 -11.20 -2.54 -7.04
C ASN A 129 -11.13 -3.30 -5.72
N ASN A 130 -12.22 -3.30 -4.93
CA ASN A 130 -12.23 -4.00 -3.65
C ASN A 130 -11.73 -5.45 -3.79
N VAL A 131 -10.67 -5.75 -3.05
CA VAL A 131 -10.04 -7.08 -3.00
C VAL A 131 -9.92 -7.61 -1.58
N ILE A 132 -10.22 -6.78 -0.57
CA ILE A 132 -9.98 -7.10 0.84
C ILE A 132 -11.31 -7.13 1.59
N ASN A 133 -11.76 -8.32 1.96
CA ASN A 133 -12.84 -8.47 2.92
C ASN A 133 -12.26 -8.62 4.32
N ILE A 134 -12.93 -8.06 5.30
CA ILE A 134 -12.48 -8.02 6.69
C ILE A 134 -13.48 -8.65 7.65
N ILE A 135 -12.98 -8.97 8.86
CA ILE A 135 -13.79 -9.18 10.06
C ILE A 135 -13.39 -8.12 11.10
N PRO A 136 -14.36 -7.57 11.87
CA PRO A 136 -14.07 -6.66 12.96
C PRO A 136 -13.10 -7.27 13.98
N GLU A 137 -12.18 -6.46 14.53
CA GLU A 137 -11.22 -6.92 15.53
C GLU A 137 -11.89 -7.06 16.91
N SER A 138 -12.54 -6.02 17.37
CA SER A 138 -13.36 -6.04 18.59
C SER A 138 -14.35 -4.88 18.60
N LYS A 139 -15.42 -5.01 19.41
CA LYS A 139 -16.41 -3.92 19.59
C LYS A 139 -15.79 -2.65 20.19
N GLU A 140 -14.79 -2.80 21.08
CA GLU A 140 -14.12 -1.68 21.73
C GLU A 140 -13.30 -0.81 20.77
N LEU A 141 -12.80 -1.39 19.71
CA LEU A 141 -12.02 -0.71 18.68
C LEU A 141 -12.89 -0.05 17.61
N GLY A 142 -14.17 -0.40 17.52
CA GLY A 142 -15.08 0.09 16.50
C GLY A 142 -14.72 -0.42 15.10
N TYR A 143 -14.50 0.52 14.18
CA TYR A 143 -14.23 0.20 12.76
C TYR A 143 -12.76 -0.14 12.50
N VAL A 144 -12.21 -1.04 13.30
CA VAL A 144 -10.90 -1.65 13.12
C VAL A 144 -11.09 -3.13 12.82
N GLY A 145 -10.40 -3.65 11.82
CA GLY A 145 -10.56 -5.03 11.40
C GLY A 145 -9.26 -5.70 10.99
N LYS A 146 -9.37 -6.99 10.73
CA LYS A 146 -8.31 -7.83 10.18
C LYS A 146 -8.77 -8.49 8.88
N PRO A 147 -7.86 -8.75 7.94
CA PRO A 147 -8.23 -9.38 6.67
C PRO A 147 -8.85 -10.77 6.89
N LYS A 148 -10.05 -10.98 6.33
CA LYS A 148 -10.77 -12.27 6.26
C LYS A 148 -10.36 -13.01 5.00
N THR A 149 -10.54 -12.36 3.86
CA THR A 149 -10.16 -12.87 2.54
C THR A 149 -9.51 -11.78 1.70
N ILE A 150 -8.61 -12.20 0.81
CA ILE A 150 -8.01 -11.33 -0.21
C ILE A 150 -8.23 -11.98 -1.56
N ASN A 151 -8.83 -11.26 -2.51
CA ASN A 151 -9.01 -11.72 -3.89
C ASN A 151 -7.70 -11.63 -4.66
N LYS A 152 -6.94 -12.73 -4.63
CA LYS A 152 -5.64 -12.84 -5.30
C LYS A 152 -5.73 -12.74 -6.81
N GLU A 153 -6.72 -13.39 -7.41
CA GLU A 153 -6.89 -13.43 -8.86
C GLU A 153 -7.02 -12.00 -9.41
N LYS A 154 -7.79 -11.17 -8.72
CA LYS A 154 -7.95 -9.76 -9.10
C LYS A 154 -6.63 -8.98 -8.99
N ILE A 155 -5.83 -9.21 -7.93
CA ILE A 155 -4.50 -8.59 -7.78
C ILE A 155 -3.54 -9.07 -8.87
N LEU A 156 -3.50 -10.39 -9.11
CA LEU A 156 -2.64 -10.97 -10.14
C LEU A 156 -3.01 -10.50 -11.55
N ASN A 157 -4.29 -10.22 -11.80
CA ASN A 157 -4.73 -9.65 -13.08
C ASN A 157 -4.16 -8.23 -13.30
N PHE A 158 -4.12 -7.38 -12.27
CA PHE A 158 -3.45 -6.07 -12.37
C PHE A 158 -1.97 -6.21 -12.68
N ILE A 159 -1.29 -7.14 -12.00
CA ILE A 159 0.14 -7.41 -12.20
C ILE A 159 0.41 -7.93 -13.62
N LYS A 160 -0.41 -8.87 -14.13
CA LYS A 160 -0.32 -9.36 -15.51
C LYS A 160 -0.47 -8.24 -16.55
N ASN A 161 -1.28 -7.23 -16.24
CA ASN A 161 -1.43 -6.03 -17.05
C ASN A 161 -0.31 -4.98 -16.81
N LYS A 162 0.79 -5.39 -16.17
CA LYS A 162 1.94 -4.52 -15.83
C LYS A 162 1.56 -3.29 -15.01
N GLN A 163 0.53 -3.42 -14.17
CA GLN A 163 0.14 -2.38 -13.22
C GLN A 163 0.73 -2.68 -11.84
N ILE A 164 1.18 -1.64 -11.14
CA ILE A 164 1.53 -1.73 -9.72
C ILE A 164 0.29 -1.36 -8.90
N PRO A 165 -0.30 -2.31 -8.14
CA PRO A 165 -1.39 -2.02 -7.23
C PRO A 165 -0.91 -1.19 -6.04
N ILE A 166 -1.56 -0.04 -5.80
CA ILE A 166 -1.34 0.81 -4.63
C ILE A 166 -2.50 0.56 -3.66
N VAL A 167 -2.21 -0.13 -2.58
CA VAL A 167 -3.21 -0.66 -1.66
C VAL A 167 -3.42 0.29 -0.48
N VAL A 168 -4.64 0.77 -0.33
CA VAL A 168 -5.10 1.50 0.86
C VAL A 168 -5.33 0.49 1.99
N PRO A 169 -4.88 0.76 3.23
CA PRO A 169 -5.09 -0.15 4.36
C PRO A 169 -6.54 -0.06 4.90
N LEU A 170 -7.50 -0.25 4.01
CA LEU A 170 -8.93 -0.30 4.26
C LEU A 170 -9.52 -1.58 3.65
N GLY A 171 -10.60 -2.08 4.24
CA GLY A 171 -11.32 -3.22 3.71
C GLY A 171 -12.82 -3.13 3.98
N LEU A 172 -13.60 -3.98 3.30
CA LEU A 172 -15.04 -4.04 3.41
C LEU A 172 -15.45 -5.19 4.33
N GLY A 173 -16.27 -4.88 5.34
CA GLY A 173 -16.90 -5.87 6.20
C GLY A 173 -18.09 -6.56 5.52
N ASP A 174 -18.50 -7.71 6.05
CA ASP A 174 -19.70 -8.42 5.59
C ASP A 174 -21.00 -7.58 5.81
N ASP A 175 -20.93 -6.59 6.68
CA ASP A 175 -22.00 -5.60 6.96
C ASP A 175 -22.03 -4.42 5.97
N GLY A 176 -21.18 -4.44 4.95
CA GLY A 176 -21.05 -3.38 3.96
C GLY A 176 -20.32 -2.12 4.44
N ARG A 177 -19.74 -2.14 5.64
CA ARG A 177 -19.03 -1.00 6.23
C ARG A 177 -17.53 -1.09 5.96
N ILE A 178 -16.88 0.08 5.96
CA ILE A 178 -15.44 0.20 5.77
C ILE A 178 -14.73 0.14 7.13
N TYR A 179 -13.62 -0.60 7.16
CA TYR A 179 -12.79 -0.77 8.35
C TYR A 179 -11.34 -0.47 8.02
N ILE A 180 -10.64 0.16 8.96
CA ILE A 180 -9.19 0.32 8.87
C ILE A 180 -8.49 -1.00 9.21
N LEU A 181 -7.45 -1.31 8.45
CA LEU A 181 -6.60 -2.47 8.63
C LEU A 181 -5.25 -2.09 9.21
N MET A 182 -4.70 -2.96 10.02
CA MET A 182 -3.28 -2.86 10.38
C MET A 182 -2.44 -3.14 9.14
N GLN A 183 -1.69 -2.13 8.70
CA GLN A 183 -0.84 -2.21 7.50
C GLN A 183 0.10 -3.43 7.53
N MET A 184 0.69 -3.74 8.68
CA MET A 184 1.59 -4.88 8.84
C MET A 184 0.89 -6.23 8.65
N LEU A 185 -0.33 -6.40 9.18
CA LEU A 185 -1.10 -7.62 8.97
C LEU A 185 -1.51 -7.79 7.51
N LEU A 186 -1.87 -6.69 6.85
CA LEU A 186 -2.22 -6.70 5.44
C LEU A 186 -1.01 -7.10 4.57
N GLN A 187 0.17 -6.53 4.84
CA GLN A 187 1.41 -6.90 4.15
C GLN A 187 1.71 -8.40 4.29
N VAL A 188 1.73 -8.92 5.52
CA VAL A 188 1.99 -10.35 5.78
C VAL A 188 0.97 -11.26 5.09
N GLN A 189 -0.29 -10.86 5.05
CA GLN A 189 -1.34 -11.63 4.38
C GLN A 189 -1.22 -11.60 2.85
N LEU A 190 -0.82 -10.48 2.27
CA LEU A 190 -0.53 -10.37 0.84
C LEU A 190 0.65 -11.26 0.47
N GLN A 191 1.73 -11.24 1.25
CA GLN A 191 2.90 -12.11 1.03
C GLN A 191 2.57 -13.59 1.15
N LYS A 192 1.96 -14.03 2.26
CA LYS A 192 1.61 -15.45 2.48
C LYS A 192 0.62 -16.00 1.47
N ARG A 193 -0.21 -15.14 0.87
CA ARG A 193 -1.29 -15.55 -0.02
C ARG A 193 -1.00 -15.30 -1.50
N SER A 194 -0.03 -14.47 -1.84
CA SER A 194 0.32 -14.21 -3.24
C SER A 194 1.26 -15.26 -3.83
N MET A 195 2.18 -15.80 -3.02
CA MET A 195 3.05 -16.93 -3.45
C MET A 195 3.54 -17.72 -2.23
N PRO A 196 3.67 -19.06 -2.30
CA PRO A 196 4.20 -19.88 -1.21
C PRO A 196 5.69 -19.67 -0.92
N ASP A 197 6.46 -19.05 -1.82
CA ASP A 197 7.93 -19.02 -1.80
C ASP A 197 8.56 -17.62 -1.79
N VAL A 198 7.86 -16.57 -1.35
CA VAL A 198 8.45 -15.22 -1.31
C VAL A 198 9.20 -15.00 0.00
N PHE A 199 10.52 -14.87 -0.11
CA PHE A 199 11.43 -14.48 0.97
C PHE A 199 11.43 -12.96 1.20
N PHE A 200 11.69 -12.56 2.46
CA PHE A 200 11.87 -11.18 2.93
C PHE A 200 13.19 -10.58 2.44
#